data_3e7fef5b51315fd319c2bc0503ef666d
#
_entry.id   3e7fef5b51315fd319c2bc0503ef666d
#
_cell.length_a   1.000
_cell.length_b   1.000
_cell.length_c   1.000
_cell.angle_alpha   90.00
_cell.angle_beta   90.00
_cell.angle_gamma   90.00
#
_symmetry.space_group_name_H-M   'P 1'
#
loop_
_entity.id
_entity.type
_entity.pdbx_description
1 polymer ?
#
loop_
_entity_poly.entity_id
_entity_poly.type
_entity_poly.pdbx_seq_one_letter_code
_entity_poly.pdbx_strand_id
1 'polypeptide(L)'
;MKKIYFILAAFAAMLLMPALNSCTKADKTLKVISYNIRMGTADDGENSWDLRKEASTAMIEEQRPDIFGLQEAFDFQRKYLEETCPQYGAIGVGRDDGVLDGEQMTIFYNKDKFNLKDWGTYWLSETPDEVSFGWDAACRRTATWCLLESKDGRRHFYYVNTHLDHVGVDARRNGLALIVERIAEMNREGWPMVLTGDFNVTPDDPCLQSLEGKMLDARVTAETTDDKGSYNAWGKASSPIDYIYYSGFRQAVSFETLDRTYAGKPFISDHYPVAAVLKF
;
A
#
# COMPACT_ATOMS: atom_id res chain seq x y z
N MET A 1 51.70 -31.35 67.32
CA MET A 1 51.55 -30.43 66.18
C MET A 1 50.31 -30.88 65.40
N LYS A 2 49.17 -30.22 65.62
CA LYS A 2 47.88 -30.53 64.94
C LYS A 2 47.74 -29.58 63.77
N LYS A 3 47.66 -30.14 62.52
CA LYS A 3 47.39 -29.37 61.32
C LYS A 3 45.86 -29.23 61.16
N ILE A 4 45.37 -28.00 61.16
CA ILE A 4 43.98 -27.65 60.90
C ILE A 4 43.87 -27.40 59.40
N TYR A 5 42.98 -28.19 58.75
CA TYR A 5 42.60 -27.96 57.32
C TYR A 5 41.38 -27.06 57.29
N PHE A 6 41.48 -25.90 56.69
CA PHE A 6 40.37 -25.03 56.35
C PHE A 6 39.78 -25.48 55.03
N ILE A 7 38.51 -25.87 55.02
CA ILE A 7 37.75 -26.14 53.82
C ILE A 7 37.01 -24.86 53.45
N LEU A 8 37.41 -24.26 52.34
CA LEU A 8 36.69 -23.15 51.72
C LEU A 8 35.50 -23.74 50.95
N ALA A 9 34.28 -23.50 51.41
CA ALA A 9 33.06 -23.72 50.66
C ALA A 9 32.78 -22.52 49.75
N ALA A 10 32.96 -22.69 48.43
CA ALA A 10 32.58 -21.69 47.45
C ALA A 10 31.05 -21.77 47.20
N PHE A 11 30.31 -20.78 47.65
CA PHE A 11 28.89 -20.61 47.30
C PHE A 11 28.82 -20.00 45.87
N ALA A 12 28.42 -20.81 44.91
CA ALA A 12 28.06 -20.32 43.59
C ALA A 12 26.66 -19.68 43.64
N ALA A 13 26.61 -18.37 43.73
CA ALA A 13 25.37 -17.61 43.56
C ALA A 13 24.96 -17.62 42.09
N MET A 14 23.99 -18.48 41.75
CA MET A 14 23.34 -18.52 40.45
C MET A 14 22.43 -17.30 40.33
N LEU A 15 22.90 -16.22 39.68
CA LEU A 15 22.09 -15.07 39.32
C LEU A 15 21.05 -15.51 38.29
N LEU A 16 19.81 -15.78 38.73
CA LEU A 16 18.66 -15.81 37.85
C LEU A 16 18.44 -14.39 37.30
N MET A 17 18.91 -14.14 36.09
CA MET A 17 18.44 -12.97 35.33
C MET A 17 16.98 -13.17 34.98
N PRO A 18 16.07 -12.28 35.36
CA PRO A 18 14.72 -12.33 34.84
C PRO A 18 14.79 -12.11 33.34
N ALA A 19 14.27 -13.06 32.56
CA ALA A 19 14.01 -12.86 31.15
C ALA A 19 13.08 -11.63 31.06
N LEU A 20 13.63 -10.50 30.66
CA LEU A 20 12.86 -9.35 30.22
C LEU A 20 12.06 -9.80 28.99
N ASN A 21 10.83 -10.27 29.23
CA ASN A 21 9.83 -10.31 28.18
C ASN A 21 9.69 -8.89 27.69
N SER A 22 10.41 -8.57 26.61
CA SER A 22 10.14 -7.41 25.80
C SER A 22 8.73 -7.60 25.25
N CYS A 23 7.75 -7.10 25.99
CA CYS A 23 6.41 -6.87 25.48
C CYS A 23 6.60 -5.78 24.43
N THR A 24 6.86 -6.18 23.18
CA THR A 24 6.85 -5.29 22.03
C THR A 24 5.49 -4.62 22.06
N LYS A 25 5.47 -3.30 22.37
CA LYS A 25 4.27 -2.50 22.21
C LYS A 25 3.84 -2.74 20.76
N ALA A 26 2.71 -3.42 20.57
CA ALA A 26 2.13 -3.63 19.26
C ALA A 26 2.16 -2.29 18.51
N ASP A 27 2.73 -2.29 17.30
CA ASP A 27 2.85 -1.07 16.51
C ASP A 27 1.51 -0.37 16.45
N LYS A 28 1.47 0.85 16.95
CA LYS A 28 0.25 1.66 16.99
C LYS A 28 -0.02 2.35 15.67
N THR A 29 0.83 2.13 14.70
CA THR A 29 0.81 2.80 13.38
C THR A 29 0.81 1.78 12.26
N LEU A 30 0.30 2.21 11.10
CA LEU A 30 0.31 1.51 9.83
C LEU A 30 1.03 2.40 8.80
N LYS A 31 2.14 1.94 8.24
CA LYS A 31 2.81 2.62 7.13
C LYS A 31 2.28 2.08 5.80
N VAL A 32 1.72 2.96 5.01
CA VAL A 32 1.05 2.68 3.74
C VAL A 32 1.81 3.34 2.60
N ILE A 33 1.91 2.67 1.44
CA ILE A 33 2.39 3.28 0.20
C ILE A 33 1.39 3.02 -0.93
N SER A 34 1.10 4.04 -1.75
CA SER A 34 0.51 3.92 -3.07
C SER A 34 1.59 4.14 -4.12
N TYR A 35 1.72 3.23 -5.08
CA TYR A 35 2.80 3.26 -6.06
C TYR A 35 2.32 2.85 -7.46
N ASN A 36 2.04 3.83 -8.32
CA ASN A 36 1.97 3.56 -9.74
C ASN A 36 3.38 3.19 -10.23
N ILE A 37 3.57 1.89 -10.51
CA ILE A 37 4.89 1.32 -10.85
C ILE A 37 5.28 1.57 -12.31
N ARG A 38 4.41 2.17 -13.09
CA ARG A 38 4.49 2.30 -14.54
C ARG A 38 4.54 0.94 -15.25
N MET A 39 3.67 0.74 -16.21
CA MET A 39 3.58 -0.50 -17.00
C MET A 39 4.93 -0.92 -17.57
N GLY A 40 5.35 -2.14 -17.25
CA GLY A 40 6.68 -2.63 -17.62
C GLY A 40 6.87 -2.95 -19.09
N THR A 41 5.79 -2.90 -19.87
CA THR A 41 5.78 -3.12 -21.33
C THR A 41 5.95 -1.82 -22.13
N ALA A 42 5.94 -0.65 -21.45
CA ALA A 42 6.11 0.63 -22.12
C ALA A 42 7.54 0.80 -22.63
N ASP A 43 7.67 1.37 -23.83
CA ASP A 43 8.96 1.79 -24.39
C ASP A 43 9.37 3.14 -23.80
N ASP A 44 9.90 3.10 -22.58
CA ASP A 44 10.32 4.29 -21.83
C ASP A 44 11.86 4.54 -21.94
N GLY A 45 12.54 3.86 -22.89
CA GLY A 45 13.97 4.05 -23.14
C GLY A 45 14.82 3.79 -21.89
N GLU A 46 15.54 4.82 -21.42
CA GLU A 46 16.40 4.75 -20.22
C GLU A 46 15.61 4.50 -18.90
N ASN A 47 14.30 4.66 -18.95
CA ASN A 47 13.39 4.45 -17.83
C ASN A 47 12.58 3.14 -17.97
N SER A 48 12.92 2.27 -18.93
CA SER A 48 12.25 0.96 -19.09
C SER A 48 12.37 0.13 -17.80
N TRP A 49 11.40 -0.77 -17.59
CA TRP A 49 11.29 -1.57 -16.37
C TRP A 49 12.59 -2.27 -15.98
N ASP A 50 13.25 -2.91 -16.93
CA ASP A 50 14.48 -3.66 -16.68
C ASP A 50 15.63 -2.79 -16.11
N LEU A 51 15.60 -1.48 -16.37
CA LEU A 51 16.61 -0.54 -15.89
C LEU A 51 16.26 0.13 -14.56
N ARG A 52 15.02 -0.03 -14.07
CA ARG A 52 14.53 0.62 -12.83
C ARG A 52 13.97 -0.35 -11.78
N LYS A 53 13.81 -1.63 -12.11
CA LYS A 53 13.21 -2.62 -11.20
C LYS A 53 13.97 -2.78 -9.88
N GLU A 54 15.32 -2.72 -9.91
CA GLU A 54 16.14 -2.77 -8.69
C GLU A 54 15.93 -1.54 -7.81
N ALA A 55 15.72 -0.38 -8.42
CA ALA A 55 15.43 0.84 -7.67
C ALA A 55 14.03 0.81 -7.02
N SER A 56 13.05 0.15 -7.66
CA SER A 56 11.75 -0.11 -7.04
C SER A 56 11.89 -1.00 -5.80
N THR A 57 12.68 -2.08 -5.89
CA THR A 57 13.00 -2.92 -4.72
C THR A 57 13.70 -2.12 -3.62
N ALA A 58 14.72 -1.34 -3.97
CA ALA A 58 15.47 -0.52 -3.00
C ALA A 58 14.56 0.48 -2.27
N MET A 59 13.59 1.07 -2.96
CA MET A 59 12.57 1.94 -2.34
C MET A 59 11.75 1.16 -1.31
N ILE A 60 11.24 -0.02 -1.66
CA ILE A 60 10.44 -0.86 -0.75
C ILE A 60 11.26 -1.29 0.46
N GLU A 61 12.53 -1.69 0.27
CA GLU A 61 13.44 -2.09 1.35
C GLU A 61 13.80 -0.93 2.28
N GLU A 62 14.02 0.27 1.75
CA GLU A 62 14.30 1.47 2.54
C GLU A 62 13.06 1.90 3.33
N GLN A 63 11.92 1.98 2.66
CA GLN A 63 10.69 2.48 3.23
C GLN A 63 10.03 1.49 4.19
N ARG A 64 10.19 0.18 3.97
CA ARG A 64 9.61 -0.90 4.79
C ARG A 64 8.13 -0.69 5.09
N PRO A 65 7.28 -0.49 4.08
CA PRO A 65 5.86 -0.30 4.33
C PRO A 65 5.25 -1.52 5.01
N ASP A 66 4.18 -1.32 5.76
CA ASP A 66 3.37 -2.41 6.30
C ASP A 66 2.49 -3.04 5.22
N ILE A 67 2.04 -2.19 4.30
CA ILE A 67 1.19 -2.55 3.16
C ILE A 67 1.42 -1.53 2.04
N PHE A 68 1.37 -1.99 0.79
CA PHE A 68 1.40 -1.09 -0.36
C PHE A 68 0.56 -1.61 -1.53
N GLY A 69 -0.02 -0.68 -2.27
CA GLY A 69 -0.78 -0.95 -3.49
C GLY A 69 0.01 -0.50 -4.72
N LEU A 70 0.01 -1.35 -5.75
CA LEU A 70 0.59 -1.05 -7.05
C LEU A 70 -0.52 -0.74 -8.06
N GLN A 71 -0.27 0.22 -8.95
CA GLN A 71 -1.05 0.46 -10.15
C GLN A 71 -0.16 0.23 -11.36
N GLU A 72 -0.73 -0.13 -12.49
CA GLU A 72 -0.05 -0.49 -13.76
C GLU A 72 0.85 -1.73 -13.69
N ALA A 73 0.84 -2.49 -12.62
CA ALA A 73 1.68 -3.67 -12.50
C ALA A 73 1.21 -4.80 -13.41
N PHE A 74 2.07 -5.30 -14.28
CA PHE A 74 1.88 -6.56 -14.97
C PHE A 74 2.37 -7.75 -14.13
N ASP A 75 1.90 -8.95 -14.43
CA ASP A 75 2.24 -10.16 -13.69
C ASP A 75 3.76 -10.38 -13.52
N PHE A 76 4.57 -10.09 -14.54
CA PHE A 76 6.04 -10.20 -14.43
C PHE A 76 6.68 -9.18 -13.49
N GLN A 77 6.09 -7.97 -13.37
CA GLN A 77 6.54 -6.95 -12.40
C GLN A 77 6.17 -7.36 -10.97
N ARG A 78 4.94 -7.85 -10.79
CA ARG A 78 4.49 -8.42 -9.54
C ARG A 78 5.39 -9.56 -9.07
N LYS A 79 5.65 -10.56 -9.94
CA LYS A 79 6.53 -11.70 -9.64
C LYS A 79 7.94 -11.27 -9.26
N TYR A 80 8.51 -10.30 -9.96
CA TYR A 80 9.81 -9.76 -9.61
C TYR A 80 9.84 -9.21 -8.17
N LEU A 81 8.81 -8.47 -7.76
CA LEU A 81 8.74 -7.95 -6.39
C LEU A 81 8.43 -9.04 -5.36
N GLU A 82 7.66 -10.08 -5.70
CA GLU A 82 7.46 -11.24 -4.82
C GLU A 82 8.78 -11.98 -4.54
N GLU A 83 9.64 -12.11 -5.56
CA GLU A 83 10.94 -12.75 -5.45
C GLU A 83 11.96 -11.90 -4.67
N THR A 84 11.98 -10.59 -4.91
CA THR A 84 12.95 -9.67 -4.30
C THR A 84 12.52 -9.15 -2.93
N CYS A 85 11.23 -9.19 -2.61
CA CYS A 85 10.66 -8.75 -1.33
C CYS A 85 9.84 -9.88 -0.66
N PRO A 86 10.47 -11.03 -0.32
CA PRO A 86 9.76 -12.26 0.11
C PRO A 86 9.03 -12.13 1.45
N GLN A 87 9.27 -11.08 2.22
CA GLN A 87 8.54 -10.78 3.45
C GLN A 87 7.10 -10.30 3.22
N TYR A 88 6.74 -9.96 1.98
CA TYR A 88 5.38 -9.58 1.62
C TYR A 88 4.62 -10.74 0.99
N GLY A 89 3.31 -10.79 1.23
CA GLY A 89 2.36 -11.55 0.45
C GLY A 89 1.72 -10.63 -0.58
N ALA A 90 1.39 -11.14 -1.76
CA ALA A 90 0.78 -10.37 -2.84
C ALA A 90 -0.57 -10.96 -3.26
N ILE A 91 -1.54 -10.08 -3.51
CA ILE A 91 -2.88 -10.42 -4.00
C ILE A 91 -3.29 -9.47 -5.11
N GLY A 92 -4.15 -9.93 -5.98
CA GLY A 92 -4.68 -9.20 -7.14
C GLY A 92 -4.80 -10.11 -8.36
N VAL A 93 -5.56 -9.68 -9.34
CA VAL A 93 -5.76 -10.39 -10.62
C VAL A 93 -5.59 -9.43 -11.79
N GLY A 94 -5.36 -9.97 -12.97
CA GLY A 94 -5.32 -9.21 -14.21
C GLY A 94 -6.68 -8.62 -14.57
N ARG A 95 -6.72 -7.36 -14.97
CA ARG A 95 -7.98 -6.66 -15.26
C ARG A 95 -8.67 -7.14 -16.52
N ASP A 96 -7.94 -7.83 -17.43
CA ASP A 96 -8.44 -8.19 -18.75
C ASP A 96 -9.05 -9.59 -18.80
N ASP A 97 -8.68 -10.48 -17.88
CA ASP A 97 -9.20 -11.86 -17.82
C ASP A 97 -9.66 -12.32 -16.41
N GLY A 98 -9.39 -11.50 -15.39
CA GLY A 98 -9.66 -11.89 -13.99
C GLY A 98 -8.66 -12.91 -13.44
N VAL A 99 -7.55 -13.15 -14.13
CA VAL A 99 -6.51 -14.10 -13.72
C VAL A 99 -5.13 -13.43 -13.75
N LEU A 100 -4.52 -13.29 -14.94
CA LEU A 100 -3.15 -12.75 -15.06
C LEU A 100 -3.02 -11.68 -16.15
N ASP A 101 -3.97 -11.60 -17.11
CA ASP A 101 -3.83 -10.73 -18.27
C ASP A 101 -4.20 -9.27 -17.93
N GLY A 102 -3.41 -8.36 -18.50
CA GLY A 102 -3.53 -6.92 -18.27
C GLY A 102 -2.86 -6.46 -16.97
N GLU A 103 -3.09 -5.20 -16.66
CA GLU A 103 -2.58 -4.58 -15.42
C GLU A 103 -3.32 -5.12 -14.19
N GLN A 104 -2.61 -5.20 -13.08
CA GLN A 104 -3.12 -5.66 -11.79
C GLN A 104 -3.09 -4.53 -10.76
N MET A 105 -4.16 -4.38 -10.00
CA MET A 105 -4.19 -3.53 -8.81
C MET A 105 -3.66 -4.35 -7.62
N THR A 106 -2.37 -4.72 -7.69
CA THR A 106 -1.76 -5.61 -6.72
C THR A 106 -1.64 -4.95 -5.34
N ILE A 107 -1.95 -5.70 -4.30
CA ILE A 107 -1.70 -5.32 -2.91
C ILE A 107 -0.62 -6.23 -2.34
N PHE A 108 0.43 -5.63 -1.77
CA PHE A 108 1.46 -6.30 -1.01
C PHE A 108 1.29 -6.00 0.48
N TYR A 109 1.24 -7.02 1.33
CA TYR A 109 1.12 -6.88 2.77
C TYR A 109 2.23 -7.64 3.51
N ASN A 110 2.75 -7.09 4.58
CA ASN A 110 3.81 -7.72 5.39
C ASN A 110 3.26 -8.95 6.12
N LYS A 111 3.73 -10.15 5.72
CA LYS A 111 3.30 -11.45 6.28
C LYS A 111 3.71 -11.66 7.74
N ASP A 112 4.75 -10.96 8.20
CA ASP A 112 5.20 -11.07 9.60
C ASP A 112 4.31 -10.26 10.55
N LYS A 113 3.61 -9.24 10.00
CA LYS A 113 2.72 -8.36 10.78
C LYS A 113 1.25 -8.74 10.69
N PHE A 114 0.82 -9.31 9.54
CA PHE A 114 -0.59 -9.54 9.26
C PHE A 114 -0.92 -10.95 8.78
N ASN A 115 -2.15 -11.37 9.08
CA ASN A 115 -2.83 -12.51 8.50
C ASN A 115 -3.85 -11.99 7.48
N LEU A 116 -3.81 -12.48 6.26
CA LEU A 116 -4.85 -12.24 5.26
C LEU A 116 -6.10 -13.04 5.65
N LYS A 117 -7.22 -12.38 5.85
CA LYS A 117 -8.51 -13.00 6.24
C LYS A 117 -9.41 -13.21 5.05
N ASP A 118 -9.45 -12.20 4.16
CA ASP A 118 -10.27 -12.23 2.97
C ASP A 118 -9.72 -11.25 1.94
N TRP A 119 -10.03 -11.45 0.65
CA TRP A 119 -9.65 -10.54 -0.42
C TRP A 119 -10.46 -10.80 -1.69
N GLY A 120 -10.49 -9.81 -2.57
CA GLY A 120 -11.11 -9.94 -3.89
C GLY A 120 -10.74 -8.78 -4.80
N THR A 121 -11.15 -8.91 -6.05
CA THR A 121 -11.07 -7.85 -7.07
C THR A 121 -12.42 -7.75 -7.75
N TYR A 122 -12.86 -6.53 -8.02
CA TYR A 122 -14.07 -6.26 -8.80
C TYR A 122 -13.78 -5.17 -9.84
N TRP A 123 -14.59 -5.16 -10.92
CA TRP A 123 -14.46 -4.18 -11.99
C TRP A 123 -15.24 -2.92 -11.67
N LEU A 124 -14.65 -1.78 -12.04
CA LEU A 124 -15.33 -0.49 -11.92
C LEU A 124 -16.24 -0.30 -13.12
N SER A 125 -17.43 -0.89 -13.04
CA SER A 125 -18.42 -0.95 -14.11
C SER A 125 -19.84 -1.15 -13.56
N GLU A 126 -20.81 -1.15 -14.42
CA GLU A 126 -22.21 -1.51 -14.11
C GLU A 126 -22.37 -3.00 -13.79
N THR A 127 -21.38 -3.84 -14.13
CA THR A 127 -21.35 -5.29 -13.82
C THR A 127 -20.03 -5.61 -13.08
N PRO A 128 -19.88 -5.19 -11.80
CA PRO A 128 -18.61 -5.22 -11.11
C PRO A 128 -18.06 -6.63 -10.82
N ASP A 129 -18.90 -7.64 -10.84
CA ASP A 129 -18.50 -9.02 -10.56
C ASP A 129 -18.10 -9.80 -11.84
N GLU A 130 -18.02 -9.12 -12.99
CA GLU A 130 -17.64 -9.66 -14.29
C GLU A 130 -16.52 -8.81 -14.92
N VAL A 131 -15.69 -9.44 -15.77
CA VAL A 131 -14.68 -8.74 -16.57
C VAL A 131 -15.38 -7.80 -17.55
N SER A 132 -15.39 -6.52 -17.27
CA SER A 132 -16.20 -5.54 -18.02
C SER A 132 -15.53 -4.17 -18.13
N PHE A 133 -15.99 -3.38 -19.10
CA PHE A 133 -15.73 -1.94 -19.18
C PHE A 133 -16.84 -1.19 -18.43
N GLY A 134 -16.48 -0.14 -17.73
CA GLY A 134 -17.43 0.71 -17.03
C GLY A 134 -17.66 2.04 -17.74
N TRP A 135 -18.91 2.41 -17.95
CA TRP A 135 -19.35 3.71 -18.47
C TRP A 135 -18.58 4.17 -19.72
N ASP A 136 -17.89 5.31 -19.65
CA ASP A 136 -17.05 5.89 -20.73
C ASP A 136 -15.57 5.56 -20.60
N ALA A 137 -15.20 4.52 -19.85
CA ALA A 137 -13.81 4.15 -19.60
C ALA A 137 -13.06 3.77 -20.88
N ALA A 138 -11.82 4.25 -21.02
CA ALA A 138 -10.91 3.87 -22.09
C ALA A 138 -10.28 2.47 -21.88
N CYS A 139 -10.19 2.03 -20.61
CA CYS A 139 -9.64 0.73 -20.21
C CYS A 139 -10.56 0.07 -19.18
N ARG A 140 -10.49 -1.26 -19.05
CA ARG A 140 -11.05 -1.93 -17.88
C ARG A 140 -10.35 -1.42 -16.64
N ARG A 141 -11.12 -1.07 -15.59
CA ARG A 141 -10.59 -0.61 -14.30
C ARG A 141 -11.10 -1.51 -13.20
N THR A 142 -10.24 -1.75 -12.22
CA THR A 142 -10.56 -2.64 -11.11
C THR A 142 -10.20 -2.00 -9.77
N ALA A 143 -10.82 -2.50 -8.72
CA ALA A 143 -10.39 -2.29 -7.35
C ALA A 143 -10.11 -3.65 -6.70
N THR A 144 -8.91 -3.82 -6.18
CA THR A 144 -8.54 -4.98 -5.35
C THR A 144 -8.63 -4.59 -3.89
N TRP A 145 -9.21 -5.45 -3.07
CA TRP A 145 -9.36 -5.21 -1.64
C TRP A 145 -8.89 -6.40 -0.80
N CYS A 146 -8.55 -6.14 0.44
CA CYS A 146 -8.31 -7.19 1.43
C CYS A 146 -8.75 -6.78 2.83
N LEU A 147 -9.06 -7.80 3.64
CA LEU A 147 -9.21 -7.73 5.09
C LEU A 147 -7.98 -8.34 5.74
N LEU A 148 -7.30 -7.56 6.54
CA LEU A 148 -6.11 -7.97 7.28
C LEU A 148 -6.35 -7.94 8.78
N GLU A 149 -5.77 -8.91 9.47
CA GLU A 149 -5.73 -9.02 10.93
C GLU A 149 -4.28 -8.95 11.40
N SER A 150 -3.98 -8.14 12.40
CA SER A 150 -2.64 -8.15 13.02
C SER A 150 -2.32 -9.52 13.65
N LYS A 151 -1.03 -9.91 13.68
CA LYS A 151 -0.63 -11.23 14.22
C LYS A 151 -1.05 -11.46 15.67
N ASP A 152 -1.25 -10.40 16.45
CA ASP A 152 -1.76 -10.48 17.83
C ASP A 152 -3.30 -10.57 17.92
N GLY A 153 -4.01 -10.58 16.79
CA GLY A 153 -5.47 -10.68 16.68
C GLY A 153 -6.25 -9.44 17.16
N ARG A 154 -5.55 -8.34 17.50
CA ARG A 154 -6.19 -7.18 18.15
C ARG A 154 -6.73 -6.14 17.18
N ARG A 155 -6.27 -6.14 15.93
CA ARG A 155 -6.62 -5.15 14.93
C ARG A 155 -7.02 -5.81 13.63
N HIS A 156 -8.09 -5.30 13.07
CA HIS A 156 -8.55 -5.61 11.73
C HIS A 156 -8.62 -4.30 10.97
N PHE A 157 -8.34 -4.34 9.69
CA PHE A 157 -8.56 -3.20 8.80
C PHE A 157 -8.74 -3.69 7.36
N TYR A 158 -9.47 -2.90 6.59
CA TYR A 158 -9.58 -3.08 5.16
C TYR A 158 -8.57 -2.22 4.42
N TYR A 159 -8.10 -2.74 3.32
CA TYR A 159 -7.27 -2.00 2.36
C TYR A 159 -7.84 -2.20 0.97
N VAL A 160 -7.98 -1.11 0.21
CA VAL A 160 -8.45 -1.10 -1.17
C VAL A 160 -7.42 -0.37 -2.03
N ASN A 161 -7.14 -0.92 -3.21
CA ASN A 161 -6.23 -0.33 -4.17
C ASN A 161 -6.90 -0.26 -5.55
N THR A 162 -6.78 0.89 -6.23
CA THR A 162 -7.42 1.13 -7.52
C THR A 162 -6.56 1.98 -8.45
N HIS A 163 -6.94 2.03 -9.72
CA HIS A 163 -6.45 2.97 -10.72
C HIS A 163 -7.65 3.43 -11.54
N LEU A 164 -8.08 4.67 -11.35
CA LEU A 164 -9.24 5.23 -12.03
C LEU A 164 -8.92 5.50 -13.50
N ASP A 165 -9.94 5.65 -14.32
CA ASP A 165 -9.76 5.83 -15.75
C ASP A 165 -9.14 7.20 -16.09
N HIS A 166 -8.20 7.22 -17.02
CA HIS A 166 -7.46 8.43 -17.41
C HIS A 166 -8.22 9.31 -18.42
N VAL A 167 -9.29 8.78 -19.04
CA VAL A 167 -10.10 9.49 -20.04
C VAL A 167 -11.53 9.71 -19.56
N GLY A 168 -12.21 8.63 -19.16
CA GLY A 168 -13.63 8.60 -18.86
C GLY A 168 -13.97 9.40 -17.58
N VAL A 169 -14.73 10.47 -17.72
CA VAL A 169 -15.17 11.31 -16.58
C VAL A 169 -16.24 10.58 -15.76
N ASP A 170 -17.21 9.99 -16.45
CA ASP A 170 -18.26 9.20 -15.79
C ASP A 170 -17.69 7.94 -15.14
N ALA A 171 -16.72 7.29 -15.79
CA ALA A 171 -16.02 6.13 -15.25
C ALA A 171 -15.27 6.46 -13.95
N ARG A 172 -14.59 7.61 -13.87
CA ARG A 172 -13.95 8.06 -12.61
C ARG A 172 -14.98 8.33 -11.52
N ARG A 173 -16.00 9.14 -11.83
CA ARG A 173 -17.04 9.51 -10.87
C ARG A 173 -17.78 8.30 -10.32
N ASN A 174 -18.31 7.47 -11.22
CA ASN A 174 -19.11 6.32 -10.84
C ASN A 174 -18.26 5.19 -10.26
N GLY A 175 -17.04 4.98 -10.79
CA GLY A 175 -16.08 4.01 -10.26
C GLY A 175 -15.69 4.32 -8.83
N LEU A 176 -15.41 5.57 -8.49
CA LEU A 176 -15.10 5.98 -7.12
C LEU A 176 -16.33 5.86 -6.20
N ALA A 177 -17.53 6.21 -6.69
CA ALA A 177 -18.75 6.02 -5.94
C ALA A 177 -19.03 4.54 -5.66
N LEU A 178 -18.83 3.65 -6.65
CA LEU A 178 -18.93 2.20 -6.48
C LEU A 178 -17.95 1.67 -5.44
N ILE A 179 -16.70 2.14 -5.44
CA ILE A 179 -15.71 1.75 -4.42
C ILE A 179 -16.24 2.11 -3.02
N VAL A 180 -16.75 3.32 -2.84
CA VAL A 180 -17.29 3.78 -1.55
C VAL A 180 -18.51 2.95 -1.12
N GLU A 181 -19.38 2.58 -2.05
CA GLU A 181 -20.54 1.71 -1.78
C GLU A 181 -20.11 0.30 -1.37
N ARG A 182 -19.22 -0.35 -2.15
CA ARG A 182 -18.70 -1.68 -1.85
C ARG A 182 -17.94 -1.70 -0.50
N ILE A 183 -17.19 -0.66 -0.19
CA ILE A 183 -16.56 -0.49 1.12
C ILE A 183 -17.59 -0.51 2.25
N ALA A 184 -18.67 0.25 2.12
CA ALA A 184 -19.71 0.33 3.14
C ALA A 184 -20.46 -1.02 3.31
N GLU A 185 -20.65 -1.76 2.23
CA GLU A 185 -21.27 -3.09 2.25
C GLU A 185 -20.38 -4.14 2.93
N MET A 186 -19.07 -4.14 2.64
CA MET A 186 -18.12 -5.11 3.17
C MET A 186 -17.78 -4.82 4.64
N ASN A 187 -17.62 -3.56 5.02
CA ASN A 187 -17.14 -3.16 6.33
C ASN A 187 -18.28 -2.89 7.33
N ARG A 188 -19.15 -3.87 7.55
CA ARG A 188 -20.26 -3.75 8.51
C ARG A 188 -19.82 -3.61 9.96
N GLU A 189 -18.62 -4.09 10.28
CA GLU A 189 -18.02 -4.01 11.62
C GLU A 189 -17.45 -2.61 11.91
N GLY A 190 -17.34 -1.74 10.90
CA GLY A 190 -16.79 -0.39 11.06
C GLY A 190 -15.27 -0.37 11.35
N TRP A 191 -14.53 -1.37 10.89
CA TRP A 191 -13.07 -1.41 11.06
C TRP A 191 -12.38 -0.29 10.27
N PRO A 192 -11.17 0.12 10.69
CA PRO A 192 -10.36 1.06 9.93
C PRO A 192 -10.19 0.64 8.47
N MET A 193 -10.15 1.62 7.58
CA MET A 193 -10.01 1.41 6.14
C MET A 193 -8.98 2.33 5.53
N VAL A 194 -8.30 1.85 4.50
CA VAL A 194 -7.41 2.61 3.64
C VAL A 194 -7.82 2.40 2.19
N LEU A 195 -7.87 3.47 1.42
CA LEU A 195 -8.04 3.46 -0.02
C LEU A 195 -6.84 4.15 -0.66
N THR A 196 -6.12 3.43 -1.50
CA THR A 196 -4.98 3.95 -2.28
C THR A 196 -5.25 3.87 -3.76
N GLY A 197 -4.59 4.71 -4.52
CA GLY A 197 -4.63 4.60 -5.98
C GLY A 197 -4.10 5.81 -6.70
N ASP A 198 -3.89 5.60 -8.00
CA ASP A 198 -3.82 6.65 -8.99
C ASP A 198 -5.25 6.98 -9.43
N PHE A 199 -5.72 8.16 -9.08
CA PHE A 199 -7.09 8.55 -9.41
C PHE A 199 -7.19 9.31 -10.75
N ASN A 200 -6.05 9.61 -11.38
CA ASN A 200 -6.00 10.38 -12.64
C ASN A 200 -6.70 11.75 -12.59
N VAL A 201 -6.83 12.31 -11.40
CA VAL A 201 -7.43 13.63 -11.17
C VAL A 201 -6.66 14.41 -10.12
N THR A 202 -6.71 15.75 -10.22
CA THR A 202 -6.19 16.65 -9.19
C THR A 202 -7.20 16.87 -8.06
N PRO A 203 -6.80 17.41 -6.91
CA PRO A 203 -7.65 17.54 -5.71
C PRO A 203 -8.92 18.36 -5.86
N ASP A 204 -9.04 19.15 -6.92
CA ASP A 204 -10.20 19.97 -7.23
C ASP A 204 -11.26 19.26 -8.10
N ASP A 205 -11.01 18.00 -8.52
CA ASP A 205 -11.95 17.27 -9.36
C ASP A 205 -13.22 16.87 -8.58
N PRO A 206 -14.41 17.13 -9.16
CA PRO A 206 -15.67 16.80 -8.51
C PRO A 206 -15.90 15.31 -8.18
N CYS A 207 -15.21 14.38 -8.85
CA CYS A 207 -15.37 12.96 -8.54
C CYS A 207 -15.00 12.63 -7.09
N LEU A 208 -14.07 13.38 -6.48
CA LEU A 208 -13.61 13.21 -5.10
C LEU A 208 -14.70 13.50 -4.05
N GLN A 209 -15.79 14.19 -4.43
CA GLN A 209 -16.93 14.44 -3.56
C GLN A 209 -17.57 13.13 -3.04
N SER A 210 -17.39 12.02 -3.76
CA SER A 210 -17.84 10.70 -3.31
C SER A 210 -17.22 10.28 -1.98
N LEU A 211 -16.05 10.79 -1.62
CA LEU A 211 -15.29 10.50 -0.41
C LEU A 211 -15.59 11.48 0.74
N GLU A 212 -16.19 12.62 0.46
CA GLU A 212 -16.45 13.66 1.46
C GLU A 212 -17.31 13.13 2.62
N GLY A 213 -16.86 13.39 3.83
CA GLY A 213 -17.52 12.92 5.06
C GLY A 213 -17.43 11.42 5.32
N LYS A 214 -16.80 10.63 4.42
CA LYS A 214 -16.66 9.18 4.55
C LYS A 214 -15.22 8.76 4.78
N MET A 215 -14.27 9.38 4.09
CA MET A 215 -12.84 9.13 4.23
C MET A 215 -12.07 10.45 4.25
N LEU A 216 -10.92 10.46 4.89
CA LEU A 216 -10.03 11.60 5.01
C LEU A 216 -8.83 11.41 4.08
N ASP A 217 -8.45 12.46 3.37
CA ASP A 217 -7.21 12.50 2.59
C ASP A 217 -6.01 12.64 3.54
N ALA A 218 -5.07 11.68 3.49
CA ALA A 218 -3.89 11.69 4.33
C ALA A 218 -2.97 12.88 4.02
N ARG A 219 -2.89 13.34 2.75
CA ARG A 219 -2.14 14.53 2.37
C ARG A 219 -2.65 15.78 3.07
N VAL A 220 -3.96 15.90 3.19
CA VAL A 220 -4.61 17.10 3.77
C VAL A 220 -4.60 17.08 5.29
N THR A 221 -4.71 15.89 5.89
CA THR A 221 -4.96 15.73 7.33
C THR A 221 -3.76 15.30 8.15
N ALA A 222 -2.63 14.96 7.51
CA ALA A 222 -1.43 14.55 8.23
C ALA A 222 -0.81 15.70 9.04
N GLU A 223 -0.22 15.38 10.20
CA GLU A 223 0.53 16.34 11.03
C GLU A 223 1.73 16.93 10.27
N THR A 224 2.38 16.10 9.46
CA THR A 224 3.45 16.48 8.52
C THR A 224 3.08 16.04 7.12
N THR A 225 3.17 16.95 6.17
CA THR A 225 2.83 16.69 4.76
C THR A 225 3.74 17.48 3.83
N ASP A 226 3.73 17.15 2.56
CA ASP A 226 4.33 17.94 1.48
C ASP A 226 3.27 18.33 0.43
N ASP A 227 3.63 19.28 -0.43
CA ASP A 227 2.80 19.80 -1.52
C ASP A 227 3.27 19.34 -2.91
N LYS A 228 4.14 18.33 -2.97
CA LYS A 228 4.74 17.83 -4.21
C LYS A 228 3.73 17.06 -5.06
N GLY A 229 3.88 17.15 -6.38
CA GLY A 229 3.14 16.30 -7.31
C GLY A 229 3.69 14.87 -7.32
N SER A 230 2.81 13.88 -7.40
CA SER A 230 3.18 12.48 -7.52
C SER A 230 3.46 12.07 -8.96
N TYR A 231 2.63 12.46 -9.93
CA TYR A 231 2.93 12.28 -11.35
C TYR A 231 4.06 13.21 -11.78
N ASN A 232 5.20 12.65 -12.16
CA ASN A 232 6.41 13.39 -12.52
C ASN A 232 6.75 13.35 -14.01
N ALA A 233 6.15 12.44 -14.79
CA ALA A 233 6.41 12.26 -16.22
C ALA A 233 7.91 12.26 -16.56
N TRP A 234 8.71 11.53 -15.79
CA TRP A 234 10.17 11.49 -15.89
C TRP A 234 10.81 12.88 -15.71
N GLY A 235 10.32 13.65 -14.75
CA GLY A 235 10.81 15.00 -14.42
C GLY A 235 10.21 16.12 -15.26
N LYS A 236 9.17 15.87 -16.05
CA LYS A 236 8.55 16.87 -16.95
C LYS A 236 7.20 17.40 -16.45
N ALA A 237 6.64 16.83 -15.41
CA ALA A 237 5.36 17.20 -14.82
C ALA A 237 5.43 17.20 -13.28
N SER A 238 4.40 17.79 -12.66
CA SER A 238 4.20 17.72 -11.22
C SER A 238 2.70 17.85 -10.95
N SER A 239 1.99 16.71 -10.84
CA SER A 239 0.55 16.68 -10.57
C SER A 239 0.25 15.71 -9.42
N PRO A 240 -0.52 16.13 -8.40
CA PRO A 240 -0.86 15.28 -7.25
C PRO A 240 -2.10 14.44 -7.59
N ILE A 241 -1.92 13.30 -8.25
CA ILE A 241 -2.99 12.42 -8.72
C ILE A 241 -3.01 11.04 -8.04
N ASP A 242 -2.00 10.75 -7.20
CA ASP A 242 -1.94 9.56 -6.38
C ASP A 242 -2.36 9.87 -4.95
N TYR A 243 -3.23 9.04 -4.39
CA TYR A 243 -3.92 9.31 -3.13
C TYR A 243 -3.78 8.18 -2.11
N ILE A 244 -3.85 8.57 -0.84
CA ILE A 244 -4.07 7.70 0.31
C ILE A 244 -5.21 8.30 1.12
N TYR A 245 -6.41 7.71 1.00
CA TYR A 245 -7.56 8.02 1.83
C TYR A 245 -7.67 7.02 2.97
N TYR A 246 -8.18 7.46 4.11
CA TYR A 246 -8.38 6.60 5.27
C TYR A 246 -9.64 6.95 6.06
N SER A 247 -10.16 5.96 6.80
CA SER A 247 -11.23 6.16 7.80
C SER A 247 -11.04 5.20 8.97
N GLY A 248 -11.60 5.53 10.14
CA GLY A 248 -11.51 4.70 11.34
C GLY A 248 -10.14 4.69 12.03
N PHE A 249 -9.12 5.32 11.47
CA PHE A 249 -7.85 5.62 12.16
C PHE A 249 -7.98 6.93 12.95
N ARG A 250 -7.19 7.09 14.01
CA ARG A 250 -7.20 8.29 14.84
C ARG A 250 -6.72 9.53 14.08
N GLN A 251 -5.64 9.35 13.27
CA GLN A 251 -5.04 10.43 12.49
C GLN A 251 -4.02 9.87 11.49
N ALA A 252 -3.69 10.67 10.47
CA ALA A 252 -2.48 10.55 9.69
C ALA A 252 -1.34 11.31 10.41
N VAL A 253 -0.25 10.63 10.71
CA VAL A 253 0.94 11.21 11.36
C VAL A 253 1.81 11.92 10.34
N SER A 254 1.99 11.31 9.17
CA SER A 254 2.75 11.89 8.07
C SER A 254 2.19 11.47 6.72
N PHE A 255 2.39 12.34 5.74
CA PHE A 255 2.27 12.05 4.31
C PHE A 255 3.56 12.53 3.62
N GLU A 256 4.10 11.75 2.70
CA GLU A 256 5.34 12.09 1.98
C GLU A 256 5.26 11.60 0.53
N THR A 257 5.65 12.46 -0.41
CA THR A 257 5.94 12.09 -1.79
C THR A 257 7.40 11.62 -1.87
N LEU A 258 7.63 10.35 -2.25
CA LEU A 258 8.94 9.71 -2.21
C LEU A 258 9.75 10.05 -3.46
N ASP A 259 10.21 11.28 -3.59
CA ASP A 259 10.95 11.84 -4.73
C ASP A 259 12.48 11.67 -4.65
N ARG A 260 12.93 10.76 -3.80
CA ARG A 260 14.37 10.50 -3.62
C ARG A 260 14.94 9.61 -4.72
N THR A 261 16.26 9.65 -4.84
CA THR A 261 17.02 8.72 -5.67
C THR A 261 17.14 7.36 -4.96
N TYR A 262 16.76 6.28 -5.64
CA TYR A 262 16.91 4.91 -5.15
C TYR A 262 17.82 4.11 -6.09
N ALA A 263 18.79 3.40 -5.55
CA ALA A 263 19.80 2.64 -6.31
C ALA A 263 20.38 3.44 -7.50
N GLY A 264 20.62 4.73 -7.30
CA GLY A 264 21.19 5.63 -8.31
C GLY A 264 20.20 6.10 -9.38
N LYS A 265 18.91 5.73 -9.31
CA LYS A 265 17.86 6.18 -10.23
C LYS A 265 17.08 7.35 -9.61
N PRO A 266 17.02 8.52 -10.25
CA PRO A 266 16.20 9.64 -9.78
C PRO A 266 14.71 9.40 -9.99
N PHE A 267 14.35 8.56 -10.97
CA PHE A 267 12.98 8.16 -11.24
C PHE A 267 12.88 6.64 -11.24
N ILE A 268 12.02 6.10 -10.38
CA ILE A 268 11.70 4.66 -10.32
C ILE A 268 10.40 4.33 -11.05
N SER A 269 9.65 5.36 -11.42
CA SER A 269 8.44 5.37 -12.25
C SER A 269 8.22 6.80 -12.76
N ASP A 270 7.33 7.01 -13.71
CA ASP A 270 6.80 8.34 -14.07
C ASP A 270 5.85 8.91 -13.00
N HIS A 271 5.63 8.15 -11.93
CA HIS A 271 5.06 8.60 -10.67
C HIS A 271 6.06 8.43 -9.52
N TYR A 272 6.09 9.36 -8.60
CA TYR A 272 6.69 9.17 -7.29
C TYR A 272 5.70 8.41 -6.41
N PRO A 273 6.11 7.34 -5.71
CA PRO A 273 5.25 6.72 -4.71
C PRO A 273 4.86 7.74 -3.63
N VAL A 274 3.64 7.63 -3.13
CA VAL A 274 3.21 8.41 -1.97
C VAL A 274 3.07 7.52 -0.74
N ALA A 275 3.50 7.99 0.40
CA ALA A 275 3.53 7.25 1.65
C ALA A 275 2.74 7.99 2.75
N ALA A 276 2.04 7.24 3.59
CA ALA A 276 1.43 7.77 4.80
C ALA A 276 1.69 6.88 6.01
N VAL A 277 1.76 7.48 7.19
CA VAL A 277 1.77 6.79 8.48
C VAL A 277 0.48 7.10 9.19
N LEU A 278 -0.36 6.07 9.38
CA LEU A 278 -1.66 6.16 10.02
C LEU A 278 -1.60 5.59 11.44
N LYS A 279 -2.24 6.24 12.39
CA LYS A 279 -2.30 5.82 13.80
C LYS A 279 -3.66 5.17 14.09
N PHE A 280 -3.63 3.92 14.60
CA PHE A 280 -4.84 3.21 15.03
C PHE A 280 -5.54 3.85 16.23
#